data_371279e763b1b651210822b8971f9550
#
_entry.id   371279e763b1b651210822b8971f9550
#
_cell.length_a   1.000
_cell.length_b   1.000
_cell.length_c   1.000
_cell.angle_alpha   90.00
_cell.angle_beta   90.00
_cell.angle_gamma   90.00
#
_symmetry.space_group_name_H-M   'P 1'
#
loop_
_entity.id
_entity.type
_entity.pdbx_description
1 polymer ?
#
loop_
_entity_poly.entity_id
_entity_poly.type
_entity_poly.pdbx_seq_one_letter_code
_entity_poly.pdbx_strand_id
1 'polypeptide(L)'
;MAPGDRRRSLGRDHRARPRSANGASSFHLAWQVPPGEWVAAEATLEVTVAPSVDALYFWALQVSFTEAGRHGGAAHLGLQWHPGHPGRTAINWGGYGAGGVELAGSTSLLPSATGNPNTRDFAWHPARPYRLRIRRSGGLAPGAPPGATSWRGEVVDLAGGGPVTVVRELFAPGRHLADALVWSEVFADCDAPPTEVRWRELALIDERGRSVPVPAVRVNYQAAPDGGCSQTDSSVEARAFVQRTSTPRATPQGALLSVSRS
;
A
#
# COMPACT_ATOMS: atom_id res chain seq x y z
N MET A 1 -33.75 38.72 -36.40
CA MET A 1 -33.48 37.29 -36.11
C MET A 1 -32.05 37.20 -35.59
N ALA A 2 -31.87 37.07 -34.29
CA ALA A 2 -30.56 36.87 -33.64
C ALA A 2 -30.27 35.38 -33.53
N PRO A 3 -29.06 34.88 -33.80
CA PRO A 3 -28.71 33.47 -33.59
C PRO A 3 -28.49 33.17 -32.13
N GLY A 4 -29.24 32.19 -31.61
CA GLY A 4 -29.18 31.73 -30.24
C GLY A 4 -27.83 31.11 -29.87
N ASP A 5 -27.27 31.62 -28.80
CA ASP A 5 -26.11 31.11 -28.10
C ASP A 5 -26.44 29.73 -27.47
N ARG A 6 -26.07 28.65 -28.15
CA ARG A 6 -26.09 27.32 -27.59
C ARG A 6 -24.87 27.15 -26.70
N ARG A 7 -24.94 27.55 -25.44
CA ARG A 7 -24.04 27.10 -24.43
C ARG A 7 -24.19 25.59 -24.31
N ARG A 8 -23.25 24.87 -24.91
CA ARG A 8 -23.05 23.45 -24.61
C ARG A 8 -22.67 23.36 -23.12
N SER A 9 -23.59 22.91 -22.31
CA SER A 9 -23.29 22.44 -20.98
C SER A 9 -22.33 21.26 -21.17
N LEU A 10 -21.07 21.44 -20.83
CA LEU A 10 -20.13 20.35 -20.64
C LEU A 10 -20.67 19.56 -19.44
N GLY A 11 -21.49 18.57 -19.72
CA GLY A 11 -21.93 17.58 -18.75
C GLY A 11 -20.69 16.96 -18.11
N ARG A 12 -20.55 17.17 -16.82
CA ARG A 12 -19.52 16.54 -16.02
C ARG A 12 -19.80 15.04 -15.98
N ASP A 13 -19.11 14.31 -16.84
CA ASP A 13 -19.09 12.85 -16.79
C ASP A 13 -18.17 12.40 -15.64
N HIS A 14 -18.66 12.60 -14.40
CA HIS A 14 -17.92 12.33 -13.14
C HIS A 14 -18.07 10.88 -12.65
N ARG A 15 -18.73 10.01 -13.43
CA ARG A 15 -19.01 8.62 -13.09
C ARG A 15 -18.12 7.62 -13.84
N ALA A 16 -16.90 7.96 -14.11
CA ALA A 16 -16.00 7.02 -14.76
C ALA A 16 -15.30 6.13 -13.73
N ARG A 17 -15.58 4.82 -13.78
CA ARG A 17 -14.74 3.81 -13.11
C ARG A 17 -13.30 3.93 -13.64
N PRO A 18 -12.29 3.66 -12.78
CA PRO A 18 -10.92 3.58 -13.24
C PRO A 18 -10.78 2.63 -14.44
N ARG A 19 -10.08 3.07 -15.49
CA ARG A 19 -9.87 2.28 -16.72
C ARG A 19 -8.52 1.58 -16.78
N SER A 20 -7.88 1.37 -15.63
CA SER A 20 -6.64 0.62 -15.56
C SER A 20 -6.85 -0.86 -15.87
N ALA A 21 -5.78 -1.59 -16.21
CA ALA A 21 -5.85 -3.00 -16.55
C ALA A 21 -6.44 -3.87 -15.43
N ASN A 22 -6.22 -3.49 -14.16
CA ASN A 22 -6.78 -4.17 -12.99
C ASN A 22 -8.06 -3.52 -12.44
N GLY A 23 -8.54 -2.43 -13.04
CA GLY A 23 -9.75 -1.71 -12.62
C GLY A 23 -9.55 -0.78 -11.43
N ALA A 24 -8.32 -0.51 -11.02
CA ALA A 24 -8.01 0.36 -9.88
C ALA A 24 -7.49 1.73 -10.29
N SER A 25 -7.68 2.72 -9.44
CA SER A 25 -6.92 3.96 -9.41
C SER A 25 -5.93 3.91 -8.25
N SER A 26 -4.65 4.18 -8.52
CA SER A 26 -3.62 4.12 -7.49
C SER A 26 -2.81 5.41 -7.38
N PHE A 27 -2.33 5.70 -6.18
CA PHE A 27 -1.42 6.81 -5.91
C PHE A 27 -0.45 6.44 -4.80
N HIS A 28 0.83 6.75 -5.04
CA HIS A 28 1.96 6.22 -4.31
C HIS A 28 2.76 7.33 -3.64
N LEU A 29 3.42 6.99 -2.54
CA LEU A 29 4.42 7.80 -1.84
C LEU A 29 5.73 7.02 -1.82
N ALA A 30 6.59 7.27 -2.81
CA ALA A 30 7.89 6.60 -2.93
C ALA A 30 8.88 7.16 -1.91
N TRP A 31 9.46 6.30 -1.11
CA TRP A 31 10.36 6.68 -0.03
C TRP A 31 11.67 7.25 -0.57
N GLN A 32 12.10 8.36 0.01
CA GLN A 32 13.40 8.94 -0.28
C GLN A 32 14.42 8.41 0.74
N VAL A 33 15.09 7.33 0.36
CA VAL A 33 16.05 6.62 1.23
C VAL A 33 17.45 6.63 0.65
N PRO A 34 18.48 6.68 1.49
CA PRO A 34 19.85 6.50 1.01
C PRO A 34 20.05 5.04 0.53
N PRO A 35 21.01 4.80 -0.37
CA PRO A 35 21.42 3.44 -0.69
C PRO A 35 21.85 2.68 0.57
N GLY A 36 21.48 1.39 0.64
CA GLY A 36 21.79 0.54 1.79
C GLY A 36 21.33 -0.90 1.59
N GLU A 37 21.77 -1.77 2.48
CA GLU A 37 21.36 -3.17 2.54
C GLU A 37 20.28 -3.31 3.62
N TRP A 38 19.03 -3.16 3.19
CA TRP A 38 17.88 -3.16 4.08
C TRP A 38 17.27 -4.55 4.21
N VAL A 39 16.97 -4.96 5.43
CA VAL A 39 16.39 -6.28 5.73
C VAL A 39 14.98 -6.20 6.30
N ALA A 40 14.49 -5.00 6.57
CA ALA A 40 13.10 -4.77 6.91
C ALA A 40 12.64 -3.36 6.52
N ALA A 41 11.34 -3.22 6.34
CA ALA A 41 10.64 -1.95 6.18
C ALA A 41 9.42 -1.92 7.11
N GLU A 42 9.15 -0.77 7.71
CA GLU A 42 8.03 -0.55 8.61
C GLU A 42 7.28 0.73 8.25
N ALA A 43 5.97 0.71 8.43
CA ALA A 43 5.12 1.89 8.34
C ALA A 43 3.93 1.75 9.29
N THR A 44 3.53 2.84 9.94
CA THR A 44 2.28 2.89 10.72
C THR A 44 1.18 3.44 9.83
N LEU A 45 0.13 2.65 9.61
CA LEU A 45 -1.08 2.98 8.86
C LEU A 45 -2.24 3.22 9.80
N GLU A 46 -2.98 4.31 9.56
CA GLU A 46 -4.26 4.59 10.21
C GLU A 46 -5.28 4.97 9.13
N VAL A 47 -6.37 4.21 9.03
CA VAL A 47 -7.52 4.54 8.17
C VAL A 47 -8.42 5.48 8.96
N THR A 48 -8.33 6.78 8.72
CA THR A 48 -9.07 7.80 9.50
C THR A 48 -10.49 8.01 8.97
N VAL A 49 -10.71 7.84 7.65
CA VAL A 49 -12.02 7.83 7.03
C VAL A 49 -12.15 6.55 6.21
N ALA A 50 -12.90 5.61 6.74
CA ALA A 50 -13.12 4.31 6.09
C ALA A 50 -14.10 4.42 4.90
N PRO A 51 -13.99 3.52 3.90
CA PRO A 51 -14.96 3.43 2.82
C PRO A 51 -16.36 3.13 3.33
N SER A 52 -17.37 3.61 2.60
CA SER A 52 -18.78 3.32 2.86
C SER A 52 -19.49 2.61 1.70
N VAL A 53 -18.74 2.30 0.62
CA VAL A 53 -19.26 1.63 -0.58
C VAL A 53 -18.77 0.18 -0.67
N ASP A 54 -19.46 -0.61 -1.48
CA ASP A 54 -19.19 -2.04 -1.68
C ASP A 54 -18.16 -2.24 -2.81
N ALA A 55 -16.95 -1.72 -2.57
CA ALA A 55 -15.81 -1.82 -3.48
C ALA A 55 -14.54 -2.13 -2.70
N LEU A 56 -13.53 -2.67 -3.37
CA LEU A 56 -12.23 -2.91 -2.77
C LEU A 56 -11.44 -1.59 -2.64
N TYR A 57 -10.88 -1.37 -1.46
CA TYR A 57 -9.84 -0.38 -1.19
C TYR A 57 -8.66 -1.09 -0.56
N PHE A 58 -7.47 -0.72 -0.98
CA PHE A 58 -6.26 -1.34 -0.46
C PHE A 58 -5.20 -0.29 -0.16
N TRP A 59 -4.64 -0.34 1.05
CA TRP A 59 -3.57 0.54 1.53
C TRP A 59 -2.40 -0.32 1.96
N ALA A 60 -1.26 -0.15 1.31
CA ALA A 60 -0.15 -1.06 1.52
C ALA A 60 1.22 -0.38 1.63
N LEU A 61 2.08 -1.01 2.41
CA LEU A 61 3.52 -0.90 2.36
C LEU A 61 4.03 -1.90 1.32
N GLN A 62 4.76 -1.41 0.32
CA GLN A 62 5.38 -2.22 -0.72
C GLN A 62 6.90 -2.10 -0.65
N VAL A 63 7.58 -3.18 -0.97
CA VAL A 63 9.03 -3.26 -1.07
C VAL A 63 9.42 -3.95 -2.38
N SER A 64 10.58 -3.58 -2.92
CA SER A 64 11.25 -4.30 -4.02
C SER A 64 12.40 -5.12 -3.47
N PHE A 65 12.50 -6.38 -3.90
CA PHE A 65 13.61 -7.27 -3.53
C PHE A 65 14.78 -7.11 -4.48
N THR A 66 15.98 -7.19 -3.93
CA THR A 66 17.22 -7.13 -4.74
C THR A 66 18.23 -8.14 -4.27
N GLU A 67 18.97 -8.69 -5.23
CA GLU A 67 20.13 -9.54 -5.02
C GLU A 67 21.24 -9.13 -5.96
N ALA A 68 22.41 -8.80 -5.39
CA ALA A 68 23.55 -8.31 -6.13
C ALA A 68 23.20 -7.16 -7.12
N GLY A 69 22.34 -6.24 -6.69
CA GLY A 69 21.88 -5.09 -7.47
C GLY A 69 20.87 -5.39 -8.57
N ARG A 70 20.40 -6.65 -8.70
CA ARG A 70 19.36 -7.02 -9.69
C ARG A 70 17.99 -7.06 -9.02
N HIS A 71 16.99 -6.55 -9.72
CA HIS A 71 15.61 -6.61 -9.28
C HIS A 71 15.09 -8.05 -9.22
N GLY A 72 14.61 -8.46 -8.04
CA GLY A 72 14.08 -9.81 -7.78
C GLY A 72 12.56 -9.92 -7.72
N GLY A 73 11.86 -8.80 -7.85
CA GLY A 73 10.41 -8.72 -7.70
C GLY A 73 9.99 -7.71 -6.64
N ALA A 74 8.69 -7.66 -6.35
CA ALA A 74 8.11 -6.77 -5.35
C ALA A 74 7.00 -7.46 -4.58
N ALA A 75 6.78 -7.05 -3.33
CA ALA A 75 5.65 -7.51 -2.53
C ALA A 75 5.06 -6.39 -1.68
N HIS A 76 3.79 -6.55 -1.31
CA HIS A 76 3.03 -5.55 -0.59
C HIS A 76 2.26 -6.16 0.57
N LEU A 77 2.33 -5.49 1.70
CA LEU A 77 1.61 -5.82 2.94
C LEU A 77 0.66 -4.67 3.27
N GLY A 78 -0.63 -4.95 3.46
CA GLY A 78 -1.53 -3.86 3.79
C GLY A 78 -2.94 -4.27 4.19
N LEU A 79 -3.68 -3.29 4.69
CA LEU A 79 -5.06 -3.44 5.08
C LEU A 79 -5.98 -3.23 3.87
N GLN A 80 -7.04 -4.02 3.81
CA GLN A 80 -8.07 -3.93 2.79
C GLN A 80 -9.44 -3.70 3.40
N TRP A 81 -10.22 -2.80 2.79
CA TRP A 81 -11.66 -2.83 2.84
C TRP A 81 -12.13 -3.70 1.68
N HIS A 82 -12.61 -4.90 1.99
CA HIS A 82 -12.85 -5.94 0.98
C HIS A 82 -14.23 -6.58 1.15
N PRO A 83 -15.16 -6.42 0.18
CA PRO A 83 -16.54 -6.91 0.30
C PRO A 83 -16.67 -8.41 0.58
N GLY A 84 -15.72 -9.21 0.13
CA GLY A 84 -15.73 -10.67 0.29
C GLY A 84 -15.25 -11.18 1.66
N HIS A 85 -14.87 -10.31 2.59
CA HIS A 85 -14.37 -10.69 3.91
C HIS A 85 -15.30 -10.26 5.04
N PRO A 86 -15.30 -10.94 6.20
CA PRO A 86 -16.13 -10.60 7.36
C PRO A 86 -15.86 -9.15 7.82
N GLY A 87 -16.94 -8.40 8.06
CA GLY A 87 -16.84 -6.98 8.42
C GLY A 87 -16.20 -6.09 7.35
N ARG A 88 -16.00 -6.61 6.14
CA ARG A 88 -15.28 -5.96 5.02
C ARG A 88 -13.82 -5.63 5.32
N THR A 89 -13.24 -6.26 6.32
CA THR A 89 -11.87 -6.01 6.75
C THR A 89 -10.98 -7.21 6.49
N ALA A 90 -9.83 -6.96 5.87
CA ALA A 90 -8.87 -7.98 5.54
C ALA A 90 -7.44 -7.44 5.61
N ILE A 91 -6.47 -8.33 5.59
CA ILE A 91 -5.06 -8.03 5.39
C ILE A 91 -4.53 -8.83 4.19
N ASN A 92 -3.72 -8.19 3.36
CA ASN A 92 -3.06 -8.86 2.23
C ASN A 92 -1.54 -8.84 2.45
N TRP A 93 -0.89 -9.96 2.15
CA TRP A 93 0.55 -10.09 1.99
C TRP A 93 0.84 -10.96 0.78
N GLY A 94 1.21 -10.33 -0.31
CA GLY A 94 1.44 -10.95 -1.61
C GLY A 94 2.43 -10.17 -2.46
N GLY A 95 2.81 -10.73 -3.62
CA GLY A 95 3.74 -10.05 -4.52
C GLY A 95 4.06 -10.88 -5.74
N TYR A 96 4.94 -10.33 -6.58
CA TYR A 96 5.33 -10.90 -7.85
C TYR A 96 6.85 -10.88 -8.01
N GLY A 97 7.41 -11.95 -8.56
CA GLY A 97 8.79 -12.00 -9.02
C GLY A 97 9.04 -11.07 -10.22
N ALA A 98 10.30 -10.87 -10.59
CA ALA A 98 10.69 -9.99 -11.69
C ALA A 98 10.03 -10.34 -13.05
N GLY A 99 9.61 -11.59 -13.23
CA GLY A 99 8.86 -12.06 -14.42
C GLY A 99 7.35 -11.92 -14.32
N GLY A 100 6.80 -11.26 -13.28
CA GLY A 100 5.35 -11.12 -13.09
C GLY A 100 4.64 -12.36 -12.55
N VAL A 101 5.38 -13.42 -12.20
CA VAL A 101 4.82 -14.63 -11.57
C VAL A 101 4.60 -14.35 -10.09
N GLU A 102 3.44 -14.75 -9.58
CA GLU A 102 3.11 -14.58 -8.17
C GLU A 102 4.11 -15.33 -7.27
N LEU A 103 4.55 -14.67 -6.20
CA LEU A 103 5.48 -15.27 -5.24
C LEU A 103 4.80 -16.37 -4.43
N ALA A 104 5.41 -17.52 -4.37
CA ALA A 104 5.01 -18.58 -3.46
C ALA A 104 5.25 -18.17 -2.00
N GLY A 105 4.61 -18.86 -1.07
CA GLY A 105 4.79 -18.60 0.35
C GLY A 105 4.28 -19.74 1.23
N SER A 106 4.46 -19.60 2.53
CA SER A 106 3.93 -20.55 3.52
C SER A 106 2.40 -20.46 3.61
N THR A 107 1.78 -21.45 4.21
CA THR A 107 0.40 -21.35 4.69
C THR A 107 0.29 -20.26 5.75
N SER A 108 -0.84 -19.58 5.81
CA SER A 108 -1.18 -18.65 6.88
C SER A 108 -2.04 -19.33 7.94
N LEU A 109 -1.85 -18.95 9.20
CA LEU A 109 -2.75 -19.37 10.28
C LEU A 109 -4.05 -18.54 10.32
N LEU A 110 -4.08 -17.39 9.65
CA LEU A 110 -5.29 -16.58 9.54
C LEU A 110 -6.26 -17.22 8.55
N PRO A 111 -7.58 -17.21 8.84
CA PRO A 111 -8.59 -17.70 7.90
C PRO A 111 -8.67 -16.81 6.65
N SER A 112 -9.34 -17.30 5.61
CA SER A 112 -9.67 -16.50 4.42
C SER A 112 -11.04 -16.91 3.90
N ALA A 113 -12.02 -16.03 4.03
CA ALA A 113 -13.37 -16.25 3.53
C ALA A 113 -13.41 -16.44 2.00
N THR A 114 -12.44 -15.84 1.28
CA THR A 114 -12.33 -15.94 -0.17
C THR A 114 -11.45 -17.11 -0.64
N GLY A 115 -10.75 -17.79 0.26
CA GLY A 115 -9.77 -18.80 -0.09
C GLY A 115 -8.48 -18.28 -0.73
N ASN A 116 -8.33 -16.96 -0.90
CA ASN A 116 -7.13 -16.35 -1.48
C ASN A 116 -5.93 -16.56 -0.54
N PRO A 117 -4.79 -17.11 -1.01
CA PRO A 117 -3.63 -17.36 -0.16
C PRO A 117 -2.95 -16.09 0.34
N ASN A 118 -3.10 -14.98 -0.34
CA ASN A 118 -2.47 -13.69 0.00
C ASN A 118 -3.37 -12.80 0.85
N THR A 119 -4.72 -12.94 0.75
CA THR A 119 -5.67 -12.11 1.47
C THR A 119 -6.33 -12.92 2.59
N ARG A 120 -6.28 -12.40 3.80
CA ARG A 120 -6.74 -13.08 5.02
C ARG A 120 -7.76 -12.24 5.76
N ASP A 121 -8.67 -12.90 6.44
CA ASP A 121 -9.60 -12.26 7.36
C ASP A 121 -8.80 -11.62 8.50
N PHE A 122 -8.96 -10.33 8.67
CA PHE A 122 -8.29 -9.57 9.72
C PHE A 122 -9.16 -8.39 10.12
N ALA A 123 -9.71 -8.44 11.32
CA ALA A 123 -10.54 -7.38 11.86
C ALA A 123 -9.68 -6.17 12.24
N TRP A 124 -9.72 -5.14 11.43
CA TRP A 124 -9.14 -3.83 11.74
C TRP A 124 -10.26 -2.79 11.92
N HIS A 125 -9.97 -1.71 12.62
CA HIS A 125 -10.94 -0.67 12.95
C HIS A 125 -10.46 0.69 12.44
N PRO A 126 -11.35 1.54 11.92
CA PRO A 126 -11.04 2.94 11.59
C PRO A 126 -10.49 3.70 12.79
N ALA A 127 -9.65 4.70 12.51
CA ALA A 127 -8.99 5.57 13.49
C ALA A 127 -8.12 4.81 14.53
N ARG A 128 -7.70 3.58 14.22
CA ARG A 128 -6.71 2.84 15.00
C ARG A 128 -5.42 2.70 14.20
N PRO A 129 -4.26 2.96 14.80
CA PRO A 129 -2.98 2.81 14.13
C PRO A 129 -2.52 1.35 14.13
N TYR A 130 -2.09 0.88 12.97
CA TYR A 130 -1.53 -0.45 12.74
C TYR A 130 -0.11 -0.33 12.21
N ARG A 131 0.87 -0.96 12.86
CA ARG A 131 2.22 -1.07 12.32
C ARG A 131 2.28 -2.26 11.37
N LEU A 132 2.58 -1.97 10.11
CA LEU A 132 2.90 -2.94 9.08
C LEU A 132 4.42 -3.12 9.06
N ARG A 133 4.89 -4.36 9.04
CA ARG A 133 6.31 -4.70 8.95
C ARG A 133 6.54 -5.80 7.93
N ILE A 134 7.44 -5.55 7.01
CA ILE A 134 7.99 -6.57 6.10
C ILE A 134 9.43 -6.79 6.52
N ARG A 135 9.80 -8.03 6.84
CA ARG A 135 11.18 -8.31 7.26
C ARG A 135 11.69 -9.64 6.73
N ARG A 136 12.99 -9.71 6.51
CA ARG A 136 13.67 -10.96 6.23
C ARG A 136 13.61 -11.88 7.44
N SER A 137 13.25 -13.14 7.22
CA SER A 137 13.25 -14.17 8.26
C SER A 137 14.66 -14.69 8.50
N GLY A 138 14.96 -15.10 9.73
CA GLY A 138 16.29 -15.62 10.11
C GLY A 138 16.62 -17.01 9.59
N GLY A 139 15.72 -17.62 8.82
CA GLY A 139 15.89 -18.94 8.22
C GLY A 139 14.87 -19.16 7.11
N LEU A 140 15.03 -20.25 6.35
CA LEU A 140 14.04 -20.68 5.36
C LEU A 140 12.82 -21.27 6.06
N ALA A 141 11.64 -20.79 5.71
CA ALA A 141 10.41 -21.42 6.15
C ALA A 141 10.20 -22.76 5.42
N PRO A 142 9.49 -23.73 6.03
CA PRO A 142 9.14 -25.00 5.36
C PRO A 142 8.47 -24.74 4.00
N GLY A 143 8.93 -25.46 2.97
CA GLY A 143 8.44 -25.33 1.59
C GLY A 143 9.09 -24.23 0.77
N ALA A 144 10.07 -23.48 1.30
CA ALA A 144 10.81 -22.49 0.52
C ALA A 144 11.64 -23.17 -0.59
N PRO A 145 11.61 -22.65 -1.84
CA PRO A 145 12.45 -23.15 -2.92
C PRO A 145 13.95 -22.95 -2.61
N PRO A 146 14.84 -23.79 -3.15
CA PRO A 146 16.27 -23.57 -3.03
C PRO A 146 16.69 -22.18 -3.55
N GLY A 147 17.52 -21.49 -2.78
CA GLY A 147 18.01 -20.15 -3.13
C GLY A 147 17.03 -19.00 -2.89
N ALA A 148 15.80 -19.28 -2.45
CA ALA A 148 14.87 -18.21 -2.04
C ALA A 148 15.20 -17.68 -0.65
N THR A 149 14.79 -16.44 -0.40
CA THR A 149 14.79 -15.82 0.90
C THR A 149 13.35 -15.75 1.42
N SER A 150 13.14 -16.10 2.70
CA SER A 150 11.84 -15.96 3.34
C SER A 150 11.66 -14.53 3.87
N TRP A 151 10.52 -13.93 3.50
CA TRP A 151 10.13 -12.59 3.91
C TRP A 151 8.80 -12.65 4.62
N ARG A 152 8.77 -12.16 5.86
CA ARG A 152 7.60 -12.20 6.73
C ARG A 152 6.82 -10.91 6.67
N GLY A 153 5.50 -11.01 6.47
CA GLY A 153 4.55 -9.92 6.64
C GLY A 153 3.94 -9.98 8.04
N GLU A 154 4.04 -8.88 8.78
CA GLU A 154 3.56 -8.75 10.17
C GLU A 154 2.71 -7.51 10.33
N VAL A 155 1.70 -7.58 11.20
CA VAL A 155 0.90 -6.42 11.62
C VAL A 155 0.75 -6.38 13.14
N VAL A 156 0.75 -5.17 13.71
CA VAL A 156 0.54 -4.92 15.14
C VAL A 156 -0.52 -3.83 15.31
N ASP A 157 -1.56 -4.10 16.08
CA ASP A 157 -2.50 -3.08 16.55
C ASP A 157 -1.86 -2.27 17.69
N LEU A 158 -1.49 -1.02 17.39
CA LEU A 158 -0.80 -0.16 18.34
C LEU A 158 -1.73 0.43 19.42
N ALA A 159 -3.05 0.53 19.14
CA ALA A 159 -4.00 1.04 20.11
C ALA A 159 -4.35 0.00 21.20
N GLY A 160 -4.30 -1.29 20.84
CA GLY A 160 -4.63 -2.38 21.77
C GLY A 160 -3.44 -2.98 22.52
N GLY A 161 -2.19 -2.59 22.18
CA GLY A 161 -1.00 -3.25 22.71
C GLY A 161 -0.95 -4.75 22.40
N GLY A 162 -1.61 -5.15 21.29
CA GLY A 162 -1.80 -6.54 20.92
C GLY A 162 -0.50 -7.23 20.48
N PRO A 163 -0.53 -8.57 20.38
CA PRO A 163 0.60 -9.34 19.90
C PRO A 163 0.86 -9.05 18.42
N VAL A 164 2.06 -9.35 17.97
CA VAL A 164 2.41 -9.35 16.55
C VAL A 164 1.58 -10.44 15.85
N THR A 165 0.80 -10.05 14.85
CA THR A 165 0.12 -11.00 13.97
C THR A 165 0.99 -11.24 12.75
N VAL A 166 1.40 -12.48 12.55
CA VAL A 166 2.12 -12.91 11.35
C VAL A 166 1.10 -13.30 10.28
N VAL A 167 1.16 -12.65 9.11
CA VAL A 167 0.26 -13.00 8.00
C VAL A 167 0.72 -14.30 7.36
N ARG A 168 1.94 -14.36 6.87
CA ARG A 168 2.64 -15.56 6.36
C ARG A 168 4.08 -15.20 5.95
N GLU A 169 4.84 -16.19 5.48
CA GLU A 169 6.10 -15.96 4.76
C GLU A 169 5.84 -15.90 3.25
N LEU A 170 6.54 -15.03 2.54
CA LEU A 170 6.70 -15.09 1.07
C LEU A 170 8.13 -15.51 0.72
N PHE A 171 8.29 -16.22 -0.38
CA PHE A 171 9.57 -16.70 -0.88
C PHE A 171 9.97 -15.87 -2.09
N ALA A 172 10.92 -14.96 -1.91
CA ALA A 172 11.40 -14.08 -2.97
C ALA A 172 12.88 -14.31 -3.26
N PRO A 173 13.32 -14.13 -4.51
CA PRO A 173 14.75 -14.01 -4.80
C PRO A 173 15.25 -12.68 -4.22
N GLY A 174 16.45 -12.73 -3.64
CA GLY A 174 17.08 -11.53 -3.10
C GLY A 174 17.03 -11.43 -1.58
N ARG A 175 18.13 -10.91 -1.05
CA ARG A 175 18.39 -10.87 0.40
C ARG A 175 18.18 -9.50 1.01
N HIS A 176 17.99 -8.46 0.17
CA HIS A 176 17.85 -7.08 0.60
C HIS A 176 16.66 -6.41 -0.10
N LEU A 177 16.21 -5.31 0.49
CA LEU A 177 15.21 -4.42 -0.10
C LEU A 177 15.95 -3.29 -0.83
N ALA A 178 15.48 -2.96 -2.06
CA ALA A 178 16.02 -1.85 -2.85
C ALA A 178 15.21 -0.58 -2.61
N ASP A 179 13.88 -0.69 -2.77
CA ASP A 179 12.95 0.41 -2.72
C ASP A 179 11.81 0.08 -1.77
N ALA A 180 11.23 1.11 -1.17
CA ALA A 180 10.00 1.01 -0.43
C ALA A 180 9.06 2.17 -0.76
N LEU A 181 7.79 1.95 -0.67
CA LEU A 181 6.74 2.95 -0.84
C LEU A 181 5.49 2.55 -0.07
N VAL A 182 4.64 3.52 0.19
CA VAL A 182 3.26 3.27 0.65
C VAL A 182 2.29 3.79 -0.39
N TRP A 183 1.11 3.17 -0.49
CA TRP A 183 0.16 3.54 -1.52
C TRP A 183 -1.28 3.25 -1.13
N SER A 184 -2.18 3.89 -1.85
CA SER A 184 -3.61 3.64 -1.86
C SER A 184 -4.05 3.19 -3.24
N GLU A 185 -4.82 2.11 -3.31
CA GLU A 185 -5.44 1.58 -4.50
C GLU A 185 -6.94 1.45 -4.29
N VAL A 186 -7.72 2.00 -5.22
CA VAL A 186 -9.16 2.18 -5.08
C VAL A 186 -9.87 1.63 -6.30
N PHE A 187 -10.79 0.69 -6.10
CA PHE A 187 -11.59 0.05 -7.13
C PHE A 187 -13.02 0.62 -7.21
N ALA A 188 -13.32 1.61 -6.39
CA ALA A 188 -14.57 2.36 -6.47
C ALA A 188 -14.53 3.42 -7.57
N ASP A 189 -15.70 3.96 -7.91
CA ASP A 189 -15.81 5.10 -8.82
C ASP A 189 -15.04 6.31 -8.26
N CYS A 190 -14.50 7.16 -9.14
CA CYS A 190 -13.67 8.29 -8.74
C CYS A 190 -14.41 9.36 -7.90
N ASP A 191 -15.74 9.38 -7.96
CA ASP A 191 -16.64 10.22 -7.19
C ASP A 191 -17.29 9.51 -5.98
N ALA A 192 -16.85 8.30 -5.65
CA ALA A 192 -17.28 7.61 -4.45
C ALA A 192 -17.01 8.46 -3.19
N PRO A 193 -17.73 8.22 -2.07
CA PRO A 193 -17.49 8.96 -0.84
C PRO A 193 -16.00 8.99 -0.44
N PRO A 194 -15.51 10.10 0.15
CA PRO A 194 -14.10 10.28 0.46
C PRO A 194 -13.59 9.24 1.44
N THR A 195 -12.31 8.88 1.27
CA THR A 195 -11.55 8.09 2.23
C THR A 195 -10.26 8.81 2.59
N GLU A 196 -9.75 8.58 3.79
CA GLU A 196 -8.49 9.15 4.24
C GLU A 196 -7.67 8.11 4.98
N VAL A 197 -6.38 8.05 4.67
CA VAL A 197 -5.40 7.29 5.44
C VAL A 197 -4.21 8.14 5.80
N ARG A 198 -3.57 7.79 6.92
CA ARG A 198 -2.37 8.44 7.45
C ARG A 198 -1.25 7.43 7.59
N TRP A 199 -0.10 7.81 7.07
CA TRP A 199 1.13 7.05 7.18
C TRP A 199 2.12 7.76 8.09
N ARG A 200 2.65 7.05 9.07
CA ARG A 200 3.62 7.60 10.04
C ARG A 200 4.76 6.61 10.27
N GLU A 201 5.81 7.08 10.88
CA GLU A 201 6.92 6.23 11.37
C GLU A 201 7.47 5.32 10.28
N LEU A 202 7.63 5.87 9.04
CA LEU A 202 8.25 5.13 7.95
C LEU A 202 9.72 4.88 8.29
N ALA A 203 10.16 3.63 8.23
CA ALA A 203 11.54 3.27 8.56
C ALA A 203 12.04 2.07 7.77
N LEU A 204 13.34 2.05 7.50
CA LEU A 204 14.08 0.89 7.03
C LEU A 204 15.00 0.38 8.12
N ILE A 205 15.22 -0.93 8.18
CA ILE A 205 16.10 -1.57 9.14
C ILE A 205 17.23 -2.27 8.41
N ASP A 206 18.47 -1.99 8.82
CA ASP A 206 19.69 -2.59 8.25
C ASP A 206 20.01 -3.97 8.89
N GLU A 207 21.03 -4.65 8.36
CA GLU A 207 21.54 -5.96 8.84
C GLU A 207 21.93 -5.97 10.32
N ARG A 208 22.26 -4.80 10.89
CA ARG A 208 22.64 -4.65 12.31
C ARG A 208 21.43 -4.36 13.20
N GLY A 209 20.20 -4.33 12.64
CA GLY A 209 18.99 -3.98 13.35
C GLY A 209 18.82 -2.49 13.63
N ARG A 210 19.63 -1.63 13.01
CA ARG A 210 19.50 -0.18 13.15
C ARG A 210 18.34 0.32 12.31
N SER A 211 17.41 1.01 12.95
CA SER A 211 16.28 1.68 12.27
C SER A 211 16.71 3.03 11.71
N VAL A 212 16.41 3.26 10.44
CA VAL A 212 16.66 4.50 9.72
C VAL A 212 15.32 5.10 9.32
N PRO A 213 14.89 6.21 9.94
CA PRO A 213 13.62 6.84 9.63
C PRO A 213 13.64 7.46 8.21
N VAL A 214 12.48 7.41 7.57
CA VAL A 214 12.23 7.98 6.23
C VAL A 214 11.38 9.24 6.38
N PRO A 215 12.01 10.45 6.42
CA PRO A 215 11.29 11.69 6.66
C PRO A 215 10.68 12.29 5.39
N ALA A 216 10.97 11.75 4.21
CA ALA A 216 10.54 12.32 2.94
C ALA A 216 10.06 11.26 1.95
N VAL A 217 9.04 11.60 1.18
CA VAL A 217 8.46 10.77 0.14
C VAL A 217 8.20 11.58 -1.13
N ARG A 218 8.28 10.94 -2.30
CA ARG A 218 7.91 11.53 -3.58
C ARG A 218 6.54 11.04 -3.99
N VAL A 219 5.65 11.99 -4.30
CA VAL A 219 4.28 11.70 -4.74
C VAL A 219 4.28 11.17 -6.18
N ASN A 220 3.51 10.11 -6.42
CA ASN A 220 3.27 9.57 -7.74
C ASN A 220 1.80 9.18 -7.88
N TYR A 221 1.05 9.89 -8.74
CA TYR A 221 -0.32 9.59 -9.09
C TYR A 221 -0.36 8.80 -10.40
N GLN A 222 -1.20 7.79 -10.47
CA GLN A 222 -1.54 7.14 -11.73
C GLN A 222 -2.15 8.18 -12.67
N ALA A 223 -1.70 8.20 -13.93
CA ALA A 223 -2.20 9.15 -14.89
C ALA A 223 -3.65 8.82 -15.30
N ALA A 224 -4.45 9.85 -15.61
CA ALA A 224 -5.83 9.65 -16.00
C ALA A 224 -6.01 8.76 -17.26
N PRO A 225 -5.14 8.84 -18.30
CA PRO A 225 -5.20 7.90 -19.43
C PRO A 225 -4.98 6.44 -19.01
N ASP A 226 -4.26 6.20 -17.91
CA ASP A 226 -3.95 4.88 -17.38
C ASP A 226 -4.99 4.42 -16.34
N GLY A 227 -6.08 5.19 -16.14
CA GLY A 227 -7.16 4.87 -15.22
C GLY A 227 -7.07 5.53 -13.84
N GLY A 228 -6.15 6.46 -13.65
CA GLY A 228 -6.04 7.21 -12.40
C GLY A 228 -7.16 8.23 -12.20
N CYS A 229 -7.71 8.32 -10.99
CA CYS A 229 -8.66 9.37 -10.62
C CYS A 229 -7.94 10.70 -10.40
N SER A 230 -8.46 11.77 -10.99
CA SER A 230 -7.92 13.13 -10.79
C SER A 230 -8.23 13.73 -9.41
N GLN A 231 -9.21 13.14 -8.72
CA GLN A 231 -9.69 13.58 -7.40
C GLN A 231 -9.03 12.80 -6.26
N THR A 232 -7.71 12.66 -6.33
CA THR A 232 -6.89 12.08 -5.27
C THR A 232 -5.80 13.06 -4.90
N ASP A 233 -5.51 13.20 -3.62
CA ASP A 233 -4.46 14.09 -3.13
C ASP A 233 -3.59 13.43 -2.07
N SER A 234 -2.34 13.88 -1.97
CA SER A 234 -1.38 13.48 -0.95
C SER A 234 -0.79 14.72 -0.30
N SER A 235 -0.79 14.78 1.02
CA SER A 235 -0.32 15.94 1.79
C SER A 235 0.48 15.54 3.02
N VAL A 236 0.97 16.51 3.76
CA VAL A 236 1.55 16.32 5.11
C VAL A 236 0.69 17.06 6.12
N GLU A 237 0.22 16.37 7.14
CA GLU A 237 -0.54 16.93 8.24
C GLU A 237 -0.15 16.27 9.57
N ALA A 238 0.04 17.06 10.61
CA ALA A 238 0.36 16.56 11.95
C ALA A 238 1.44 15.45 11.95
N ARG A 239 2.51 15.66 11.15
CA ARG A 239 3.64 14.73 11.00
C ARG A 239 3.27 13.37 10.38
N ALA A 240 2.15 13.30 9.67
CA ALA A 240 1.77 12.15 8.87
C ALA A 240 1.77 12.52 7.40
N PHE A 241 2.10 11.57 6.54
CA PHE A 241 1.75 11.63 5.14
C PHE A 241 0.30 11.16 5.00
N VAL A 242 -0.52 11.96 4.35
CA VAL A 242 -1.96 11.74 4.24
C VAL A 242 -2.30 11.47 2.79
N GLN A 243 -3.11 10.46 2.54
CA GLN A 243 -3.66 10.17 1.21
C GLN A 243 -5.18 10.22 1.27
N ARG A 244 -5.80 10.94 0.32
CA ARG A 244 -7.25 11.18 0.25
C ARG A 244 -7.80 10.86 -1.12
N THR A 245 -9.03 10.33 -1.15
CA THR A 245 -9.84 10.21 -2.36
C THR A 245 -10.97 11.25 -2.36
N SER A 246 -11.59 11.45 -3.52
CA SER A 246 -12.73 12.36 -3.71
C SER A 246 -12.46 13.78 -3.19
N THR A 247 -11.23 14.25 -3.41
CA THR A 247 -10.78 15.60 -3.04
C THR A 247 -10.03 16.24 -4.21
N PRO A 248 -10.13 17.57 -4.42
CA PRO A 248 -9.32 18.26 -5.42
C PRO A 248 -7.84 18.02 -5.15
N ARG A 249 -7.10 17.66 -6.18
CA ARG A 249 -5.65 17.48 -6.10
C ARG A 249 -4.97 18.85 -5.94
N ALA A 250 -4.34 19.07 -4.78
CA ALA A 250 -3.54 20.26 -4.48
C ALA A 250 -2.03 19.99 -4.66
N THR A 251 -1.59 18.80 -4.35
CA THR A 251 -0.17 18.41 -4.44
C THR A 251 0.15 17.90 -5.87
N PRO A 252 1.12 18.52 -6.56
CA PRO A 252 1.45 18.12 -7.93
C PRO A 252 2.15 16.76 -7.99
N GLN A 253 2.07 16.12 -9.16
CA GLN A 253 2.84 14.93 -9.51
C GLN A 253 4.33 15.18 -9.30
N GLY A 254 5.03 14.24 -8.67
CA GLY A 254 6.45 14.31 -8.40
C GLY A 254 6.86 15.23 -7.24
N ALA A 255 5.91 15.85 -6.54
CA ALA A 255 6.20 16.66 -5.38
C ALA A 255 6.94 15.87 -4.29
N LEU A 256 7.87 16.53 -3.61
CA LEU A 256 8.54 16.01 -2.43
C LEU A 256 7.78 16.48 -1.19
N LEU A 257 7.26 15.53 -0.42
CA LEU A 257 6.64 15.78 0.88
C LEU A 257 7.62 15.38 1.98
N SER A 258 7.69 16.17 3.05
CA SER A 258 8.60 15.90 4.17
C SER A 258 7.92 16.16 5.51
N VAL A 259 8.18 15.28 6.48
CA VAL A 259 7.81 15.47 7.88
C VAL A 259 9.02 15.94 8.67
N SER A 260 8.84 16.94 9.54
CA SER A 260 9.93 17.45 10.39
C SER A 260 10.41 16.35 11.33
N ARG A 261 11.74 16.21 11.46
CA ARG A 261 12.32 15.41 12.54
C ARG A 261 12.05 16.12 13.88
N SER A 262 11.65 15.40 14.87
CA SER A 262 11.60 15.88 16.25
C SER A 262 13.00 15.95 16.86
#